data_5c3de73bed1910301052808ec40938c1
#
_entry.id   5c3de73bed1910301052808ec40938c1
#
_cell.length_a   1.000
_cell.length_b   1.000
_cell.length_c   1.000
_cell.angle_alpha   90.00
_cell.angle_beta   90.00
_cell.angle_gamma   90.00
#
_symmetry.space_group_name_H-M   'P 1'
#
loop_
_entity.id
_entity.type
_entity.pdbx_description
1 polymer ?
#
loop_
_entity_poly.entity_id
_entity_poly.type
_entity_poly.pdbx_seq_one_letter_code
_entity_poly.pdbx_strand_id
1 'polypeptide(L)'
;MRGLQGFGAAFALLSTLSIITDVFPREERAKAIATWTAVGSLGIVVGPALGGYLIDNLEWSAVFWMHIPVVVIAIIGVQFIHESRAKNSLPLDIPGAALATSGLLALVFGIIQGGDSGWTSPLIIGSFISGLALLTAFAFVKLRSSHPMLPFEFFKRKDFTGSFVALMLLMLMLGMVGVFFFLTQFFQLVQGRSALVAGLALTPVAATMMMGAGIATKAVPKMGPKLVIMISGVIILAGMVVFSTIGVETALWVPMLAIALFGLGAGMTMPTVTDSIMAAVPVSKAGIGSAMIDLSRELGIALGVAILGSLVASLYRSDVKDALDGLLPTEAVETVGDSLGSLGAVTSGLEPDAALTVTEVANQTFVDALNIGFLAAAAFVGVAILVAAVVIPRRARSLQVDENQSQAADSESTPSFALPVDLAPSAAD
;
A
#
# COMPACT_ATOMS: atom_id res chain seq x y z
N MET A 1 11.55 -18.18 7.06
CA MET A 1 11.81 -17.88 5.64
C MET A 1 11.11 -16.59 5.17
N ARG A 2 9.79 -16.39 5.40
CA ARG A 2 9.06 -15.17 4.99
C ARG A 2 9.62 -13.87 5.58
N GLY A 3 10.09 -13.86 6.82
CA GLY A 3 10.73 -12.68 7.42
C GLY A 3 12.03 -12.27 6.71
N LEU A 4 12.86 -13.22 6.30
CA LEU A 4 14.07 -12.94 5.51
C LEU A 4 13.74 -12.40 4.11
N GLN A 5 12.69 -12.91 3.49
CA GLN A 5 12.20 -12.41 2.21
C GLN A 5 11.70 -10.96 2.32
N GLY A 6 10.94 -10.64 3.38
CA GLY A 6 10.50 -9.26 3.65
C GLY A 6 11.65 -8.30 3.92
N PHE A 7 12.69 -8.75 4.66
CA PHE A 7 13.89 -7.97 4.90
C PHE A 7 14.62 -7.65 3.58
N GLY A 8 14.83 -8.63 2.70
CA GLY A 8 15.43 -8.41 1.38
C GLY A 8 14.60 -7.49 0.49
N ALA A 9 13.27 -7.64 0.49
CA ALA A 9 12.36 -6.79 -0.28
C ALA A 9 12.41 -5.33 0.16
N ALA A 10 12.52 -5.05 1.47
CA ALA A 10 12.64 -3.69 1.99
C ALA A 10 13.88 -2.97 1.44
N PHE A 11 15.03 -3.64 1.39
CA PHE A 11 16.25 -3.07 0.81
C PHE A 11 16.11 -2.87 -0.71
N ALA A 12 15.56 -3.84 -1.43
CA ALA A 12 15.41 -3.76 -2.88
C ALA A 12 14.51 -2.59 -3.29
N LEU A 13 13.35 -2.43 -2.66
CA LEU A 13 12.39 -1.37 -2.99
C LEU A 13 12.97 0.04 -2.77
N LEU A 14 13.61 0.27 -1.62
CA LEU A 14 14.17 1.59 -1.30
C LEU A 14 15.39 1.93 -2.16
N SER A 15 16.16 0.93 -2.59
CA SER A 15 17.37 1.14 -3.39
C SER A 15 17.08 1.48 -4.84
N THR A 16 16.00 0.96 -5.43
CA THR A 16 15.74 1.09 -6.88
C THR A 16 15.59 2.56 -7.32
N LEU A 17 14.79 3.34 -6.60
CA LEU A 17 14.57 4.75 -6.94
C LEU A 17 15.81 5.59 -6.67
N SER A 18 16.57 5.29 -5.61
CA SER A 18 17.84 5.93 -5.29
C SER A 18 18.87 5.70 -6.40
N ILE A 19 19.00 4.47 -6.90
CA ILE A 19 19.89 4.12 -8.02
C ILE A 19 19.51 4.92 -9.27
N ILE A 20 18.23 5.00 -9.62
CA ILE A 20 17.77 5.77 -10.79
C ILE A 20 18.18 7.25 -10.65
N THR A 21 18.00 7.84 -9.46
CA THR A 21 18.31 9.25 -9.24
C THR A 21 19.82 9.54 -9.22
N ASP A 22 20.63 8.53 -8.96
CA ASP A 22 22.09 8.67 -8.96
C ASP A 22 22.69 8.45 -10.36
N VAL A 23 22.25 7.40 -11.06
CA VAL A 23 22.80 6.99 -12.36
C VAL A 23 22.38 7.93 -13.49
N PHE A 24 21.14 8.42 -13.49
CA PHE A 24 20.62 9.23 -14.59
C PHE A 24 20.83 10.74 -14.36
N PRO A 25 21.31 11.50 -15.39
CA PRO A 25 21.39 12.95 -15.32
C PRO A 25 19.99 13.56 -15.11
N ARG A 26 19.94 14.79 -14.57
CA ARG A 26 18.67 15.45 -14.16
C ARG A 26 17.63 15.50 -15.28
N GLU A 27 18.09 15.69 -16.51
CA GLU A 27 17.27 15.82 -17.72
C GLU A 27 16.55 14.49 -18.08
N GLU A 28 17.15 13.36 -17.77
CA GLU A 28 16.65 12.02 -18.11
C GLU A 28 15.93 11.31 -16.95
N ARG A 29 16.07 11.82 -15.70
CA ARG A 29 15.48 11.20 -14.51
C ARG A 29 13.98 10.99 -14.62
N ALA A 30 13.25 11.99 -15.13
CA ALA A 30 11.81 11.89 -15.29
C ALA A 30 11.41 10.73 -16.23
N LYS A 31 12.17 10.52 -17.32
CA LYS A 31 11.94 9.42 -18.26
C LYS A 31 12.30 8.08 -17.62
N ALA A 32 13.40 7.98 -16.88
CA ALA A 32 13.80 6.76 -16.19
C ALA A 32 12.79 6.34 -15.11
N ILE A 33 12.31 7.30 -14.30
CA ILE A 33 11.27 7.07 -13.29
C ILE A 33 9.94 6.64 -13.95
N ALA A 34 9.57 7.29 -15.05
CA ALA A 34 8.37 6.90 -15.80
C ALA A 34 8.48 5.46 -16.33
N THR A 35 9.65 5.06 -16.84
CA THR A 35 9.89 3.69 -17.30
C THR A 35 9.83 2.69 -16.14
N TRP A 36 10.44 3.01 -15.01
CA TRP A 36 10.38 2.20 -13.79
C TRP A 36 8.94 2.02 -13.31
N THR A 37 8.16 3.09 -13.27
CA THR A 37 6.73 3.05 -12.91
C THR A 37 5.93 2.20 -13.90
N ALA A 38 6.20 2.32 -15.21
CA ALA A 38 5.52 1.53 -16.24
C ALA A 38 5.81 0.03 -16.10
N VAL A 39 7.07 -0.35 -15.83
CA VAL A 39 7.45 -1.74 -15.58
C VAL A 39 6.78 -2.29 -14.32
N GLY A 40 6.74 -1.50 -13.22
CA GLY A 40 6.01 -1.87 -12.01
C GLY A 40 4.52 -2.08 -12.26
N SER A 41 3.90 -1.21 -13.05
CA SER A 41 2.49 -1.33 -13.43
C SER A 41 2.21 -2.57 -14.29
N LEU A 42 3.11 -2.92 -15.21
CA LEU A 42 3.02 -4.17 -15.98
C LEU A 42 3.05 -5.39 -15.05
N GLY A 43 3.88 -5.37 -13.99
CA GLY A 43 3.91 -6.43 -12.98
C GLY A 43 2.56 -6.65 -12.30
N ILE A 44 1.83 -5.57 -12.00
CA ILE A 44 0.49 -5.66 -11.38
C ILE A 44 -0.53 -6.30 -12.34
N VAL A 45 -0.43 -6.02 -13.65
CA VAL A 45 -1.33 -6.59 -14.67
C VAL A 45 -1.00 -8.05 -14.96
N VAL A 46 0.29 -8.29 -15.22
CA VAL A 46 0.77 -9.60 -15.70
C VAL A 46 0.88 -10.61 -14.56
N GLY A 47 1.19 -10.14 -13.34
CA GLY A 47 1.44 -11.00 -12.18
C GLY A 47 0.31 -11.98 -11.89
N PRO A 48 -0.93 -11.54 -11.64
CA PRO A 48 -2.04 -12.44 -11.35
C PRO A 48 -2.38 -13.39 -12.51
N ALA A 49 -2.34 -12.90 -13.75
CA ALA A 49 -2.63 -13.70 -14.93
C ALA A 49 -1.54 -14.77 -15.16
N LEU A 50 -0.26 -14.38 -15.06
CA LEU A 50 0.86 -15.30 -15.21
C LEU A 50 0.92 -16.31 -14.06
N GLY A 51 0.70 -15.83 -12.82
CA GLY A 51 0.62 -16.71 -11.65
C GLY A 51 -0.50 -17.73 -11.78
N GLY A 52 -1.69 -17.30 -12.21
CA GLY A 52 -2.82 -18.19 -12.48
C GLY A 52 -2.52 -19.22 -13.58
N TYR A 53 -1.91 -18.79 -14.69
CA TYR A 53 -1.51 -19.69 -15.77
C TYR A 53 -0.51 -20.75 -15.28
N LEU A 54 0.49 -20.33 -14.46
CA LEU A 54 1.49 -21.26 -13.92
C LEU A 54 0.86 -22.29 -12.99
N ILE A 55 -0.09 -21.88 -12.15
CA ILE A 55 -0.79 -22.78 -11.21
C ILE A 55 -1.70 -23.76 -11.97
N ASP A 56 -2.43 -23.30 -12.98
CA ASP A 56 -3.33 -24.15 -13.76
C ASP A 56 -2.61 -25.18 -14.63
N ASN A 57 -1.37 -24.90 -15.10
CA ASN A 57 -0.66 -25.74 -16.06
C ASN A 57 0.60 -26.41 -15.52
N LEU A 58 1.13 -25.94 -14.38
CA LEU A 58 2.36 -26.45 -13.74
C LEU A 58 2.07 -26.67 -12.24
N GLU A 59 3.09 -27.09 -11.51
CA GLU A 59 3.01 -27.20 -10.06
C GLU A 59 3.01 -25.82 -9.39
N TRP A 60 2.36 -25.69 -8.23
CA TRP A 60 2.34 -24.45 -7.44
C TRP A 60 3.73 -23.86 -7.16
N SER A 61 4.76 -24.70 -7.10
CA SER A 61 6.15 -24.30 -6.91
C SER A 61 6.70 -23.45 -8.07
N ALA A 62 6.13 -23.57 -9.29
CA ALA A 62 6.55 -22.82 -10.47
C ALA A 62 6.45 -21.30 -10.28
N VAL A 63 5.49 -20.84 -9.46
CA VAL A 63 5.33 -19.43 -9.11
C VAL A 63 6.58 -18.88 -8.39
N PHE A 64 7.26 -19.70 -7.60
CA PHE A 64 8.50 -19.29 -6.93
C PHE A 64 9.70 -19.38 -7.88
N TRP A 65 9.76 -20.42 -8.71
CA TRP A 65 10.86 -20.63 -9.65
C TRP A 65 10.95 -19.53 -10.71
N MET A 66 9.82 -18.95 -11.12
CA MET A 66 9.80 -17.84 -12.08
C MET A 66 10.55 -16.59 -11.60
N HIS A 67 10.74 -16.42 -10.30
CA HIS A 67 11.47 -15.27 -9.75
C HIS A 67 12.99 -15.43 -9.91
N ILE A 68 13.51 -16.66 -10.02
CA ILE A 68 14.95 -16.92 -10.10
C ILE A 68 15.60 -16.26 -11.31
N PRO A 69 15.09 -16.42 -12.55
CA PRO A 69 15.64 -15.71 -13.70
C PRO A 69 15.68 -14.18 -13.51
N VAL A 70 14.63 -13.61 -12.94
CA VAL A 70 14.54 -12.17 -12.69
C VAL A 70 15.60 -11.73 -11.67
N VAL A 71 15.76 -12.48 -10.58
CA VAL A 71 16.78 -12.22 -9.56
C VAL A 71 18.19 -12.35 -10.14
N VAL A 72 18.45 -13.38 -10.95
CA VAL A 72 19.76 -13.56 -11.62
C VAL A 72 20.08 -12.37 -12.53
N ILE A 73 19.11 -11.94 -13.35
CA ILE A 73 19.28 -10.76 -14.22
C ILE A 73 19.56 -9.51 -13.36
N ALA A 74 18.83 -9.33 -12.26
CA ALA A 74 19.04 -8.20 -11.36
C ALA A 74 20.44 -8.24 -10.72
N ILE A 75 20.92 -9.38 -10.25
CA ILE A 75 22.27 -9.54 -9.66
C ILE A 75 23.36 -9.23 -10.70
N ILE A 76 23.18 -9.70 -11.93
CA ILE A 76 24.10 -9.37 -13.02
C ILE A 76 24.05 -7.88 -13.33
N GLY A 77 22.84 -7.30 -13.40
CA GLY A 77 22.64 -5.87 -13.69
C GLY A 77 23.29 -4.95 -12.65
N VAL A 78 23.21 -5.31 -11.38
CA VAL A 78 23.82 -4.51 -10.28
C VAL A 78 25.35 -4.39 -10.44
N GLN A 79 26.02 -5.37 -11.05
CA GLN A 79 27.47 -5.31 -11.26
C GLN A 79 27.91 -4.22 -12.25
N PHE A 80 27.00 -3.73 -13.08
CA PHE A 80 27.26 -2.63 -14.02
C PHE A 80 26.98 -1.25 -13.42
N ILE A 81 26.44 -1.19 -12.19
CA ILE A 81 26.12 0.08 -11.50
C ILE A 81 27.35 0.53 -10.71
N HIS A 82 27.74 1.80 -10.89
CA HIS A 82 28.84 2.39 -10.12
C HIS A 82 28.45 2.55 -8.67
N GLU A 83 29.38 2.25 -7.76
CA GLU A 83 29.16 2.43 -6.34
C GLU A 83 29.09 3.93 -6.01
N SER A 84 27.95 4.38 -5.50
CA SER A 84 27.74 5.77 -5.06
C SER A 84 27.72 5.83 -3.55
N ARG A 85 28.56 6.71 -3.00
CA ARG A 85 28.65 6.97 -1.55
C ARG A 85 28.44 8.44 -1.28
N ALA A 86 27.50 8.76 -0.39
CA ALA A 86 27.33 10.12 0.08
C ALA A 86 28.57 10.58 0.84
N LYS A 87 29.15 11.74 0.46
CA LYS A 87 30.33 12.33 1.10
C LYS A 87 30.09 12.67 2.57
N ASN A 88 28.84 12.98 2.94
CA ASN A 88 28.41 13.27 4.31
C ASN A 88 27.21 12.38 4.65
N SER A 89 27.46 11.10 4.96
CA SER A 89 26.41 10.22 5.45
C SER A 89 26.07 10.57 6.89
N LEU A 90 24.80 10.88 7.16
CA LEU A 90 24.30 10.99 8.52
C LEU A 90 24.39 9.60 9.18
N PRO A 91 24.74 9.54 10.48
CA PRO A 91 24.80 8.26 11.19
C PRO A 91 23.41 7.58 11.18
N LEU A 92 23.41 6.28 10.94
CA LEU A 92 22.19 5.48 10.98
C LEU A 92 21.61 5.50 12.39
N ASP A 93 20.34 5.83 12.46
CA ASP A 93 19.59 5.85 13.71
C ASP A 93 19.07 4.46 14.07
N ILE A 94 19.99 3.57 14.41
CA ILE A 94 19.68 2.16 14.77
C ILE A 94 18.69 2.08 15.94
N PRO A 95 18.84 2.85 17.06
CA PRO A 95 17.88 2.79 18.15
C PRO A 95 16.46 3.21 17.74
N GLY A 96 16.33 4.26 16.95
CA GLY A 96 15.02 4.69 16.46
C GLY A 96 14.39 3.67 15.51
N ALA A 97 15.16 3.13 14.58
CA ALA A 97 14.68 2.07 13.68
C ALA A 97 14.24 0.83 14.47
N ALA A 98 15.03 0.39 15.46
CA ALA A 98 14.67 -0.77 16.29
C ALA A 98 13.38 -0.54 17.09
N LEU A 99 13.22 0.64 17.72
CA LEU A 99 12.01 0.97 18.49
C LEU A 99 10.77 1.04 17.60
N ALA A 100 10.87 1.70 16.43
CA ALA A 100 9.75 1.81 15.50
C ALA A 100 9.36 0.43 14.93
N THR A 101 10.33 -0.34 14.45
CA THR A 101 10.09 -1.67 13.87
C THR A 101 9.50 -2.62 14.91
N SER A 102 10.10 -2.71 16.10
CA SER A 102 9.60 -3.60 17.17
C SER A 102 8.20 -3.18 17.65
N GLY A 103 7.95 -1.88 17.77
CA GLY A 103 6.65 -1.35 18.16
C GLY A 103 5.56 -1.67 17.14
N LEU A 104 5.85 -1.49 15.84
CA LEU A 104 4.93 -1.82 14.76
C LEU A 104 4.70 -3.32 14.65
N LEU A 105 5.76 -4.14 14.73
CA LEU A 105 5.63 -5.60 14.72
C LEU A 105 4.75 -6.09 15.86
N ALA A 106 4.89 -5.54 17.07
CA ALA A 106 4.05 -5.91 18.20
C ALA A 106 2.57 -5.55 17.98
N LEU A 107 2.27 -4.36 17.42
CA LEU A 107 0.90 -3.97 17.09
C LEU A 107 0.30 -4.86 16.01
N VAL A 108 1.02 -5.06 14.90
CA VAL A 108 0.55 -5.88 13.78
C VAL A 108 0.35 -7.34 14.23
N PHE A 109 1.27 -7.88 15.03
CA PHE A 109 1.12 -9.21 15.64
C PHE A 109 -0.16 -9.29 16.47
N GLY A 110 -0.41 -8.30 17.36
CA GLY A 110 -1.62 -8.25 18.17
C GLY A 110 -2.90 -8.21 17.34
N ILE A 111 -2.91 -7.47 16.22
CA ILE A 111 -4.05 -7.39 15.32
C ILE A 111 -4.29 -8.73 14.60
N ILE A 112 -3.24 -9.32 14.03
CA ILE A 112 -3.36 -10.59 13.28
C ILE A 112 -3.78 -11.73 14.21
N GLN A 113 -3.10 -11.87 15.34
CA GLN A 113 -3.29 -13.00 16.27
C GLN A 113 -4.53 -12.82 17.16
N GLY A 114 -5.09 -11.59 17.23
CA GLY A 114 -6.27 -11.28 18.05
C GLY A 114 -7.51 -12.08 17.65
N GLY A 115 -7.69 -12.34 16.36
CA GLY A 115 -8.77 -13.16 15.84
C GLY A 115 -8.67 -14.64 16.26
N ASP A 116 -7.45 -15.17 16.35
CA ASP A 116 -7.19 -16.58 16.68
C ASP A 116 -7.12 -16.84 18.18
N SER A 117 -6.37 -16.00 18.91
CA SER A 117 -6.09 -16.17 20.34
C SER A 117 -7.11 -15.47 21.26
N GLY A 118 -8.06 -14.73 20.68
CA GLY A 118 -9.00 -13.88 21.40
C GLY A 118 -8.44 -12.52 21.77
N TRP A 119 -9.21 -11.46 21.48
CA TRP A 119 -8.82 -10.05 21.69
C TRP A 119 -8.50 -9.69 23.15
N THR A 120 -9.04 -10.46 24.10
CA THR A 120 -8.84 -10.26 25.54
C THR A 120 -7.71 -11.11 26.13
N SER A 121 -7.02 -11.92 25.34
CA SER A 121 -5.94 -12.77 25.85
C SER A 121 -4.77 -11.91 26.34
N PRO A 122 -4.06 -12.35 27.41
CA PRO A 122 -2.91 -11.61 27.96
C PRO A 122 -1.80 -11.37 26.93
N LEU A 123 -1.63 -12.29 25.98
CA LEU A 123 -0.66 -12.17 24.88
C LEU A 123 -0.99 -11.01 23.96
N ILE A 124 -2.27 -10.89 23.57
CA ILE A 124 -2.74 -9.83 22.66
C ILE A 124 -2.72 -8.47 23.36
N ILE A 125 -3.22 -8.38 24.59
CA ILE A 125 -3.15 -7.15 25.39
C ILE A 125 -1.69 -6.75 25.61
N GLY A 126 -0.82 -7.70 25.93
CA GLY A 126 0.62 -7.45 26.10
C GLY A 126 1.30 -6.96 24.83
N SER A 127 0.90 -7.47 23.66
CA SER A 127 1.43 -7.01 22.37
C SER A 127 0.98 -5.57 22.04
N PHE A 128 -0.25 -5.18 22.33
CA PHE A 128 -0.72 -3.80 22.16
C PHE A 128 -0.02 -2.84 23.13
N ILE A 129 0.09 -3.22 24.41
CA ILE A 129 0.77 -2.39 25.43
C ILE A 129 2.24 -2.22 25.06
N SER A 130 2.96 -3.30 24.72
CA SER A 130 4.37 -3.22 24.35
C SER A 130 4.57 -2.46 23.05
N GLY A 131 3.71 -2.65 22.05
CA GLY A 131 3.75 -1.92 20.80
C GLY A 131 3.57 -0.41 21.00
N LEU A 132 2.56 -0.01 21.78
CA LEU A 132 2.31 1.40 22.10
C LEU A 132 3.44 2.00 22.96
N ALA A 133 3.98 1.26 23.93
CA ALA A 133 5.09 1.70 24.75
C ALA A 133 6.37 1.94 23.91
N LEU A 134 6.69 1.02 22.98
CA LEU A 134 7.84 1.12 22.09
C LEU A 134 7.69 2.30 21.12
N LEU A 135 6.51 2.51 20.54
CA LEU A 135 6.25 3.66 19.66
C LEU A 135 6.27 4.99 20.43
N THR A 136 5.80 4.99 21.68
CA THR A 136 5.90 6.18 22.55
C THR A 136 7.36 6.45 22.91
N ALA A 137 8.15 5.43 23.23
CA ALA A 137 9.59 5.57 23.47
C ALA A 137 10.31 6.08 22.20
N PHE A 138 9.96 5.56 21.02
CA PHE A 138 10.44 6.07 19.74
C PHE A 138 10.14 7.56 19.58
N ALA A 139 8.90 7.98 19.78
CA ALA A 139 8.50 9.39 19.67
C ALA A 139 9.29 10.28 20.67
N PHE A 140 9.42 9.82 21.92
CA PHE A 140 10.16 10.52 22.95
C PHE A 140 11.66 10.66 22.64
N VAL A 141 12.30 9.59 22.18
CA VAL A 141 13.72 9.62 21.75
C VAL A 141 13.91 10.58 20.59
N LYS A 142 12.95 10.57 19.62
CA LYS A 142 13.03 11.45 18.45
C LYS A 142 12.78 12.92 18.76
N LEU A 143 11.90 13.23 19.67
CA LEU A 143 11.68 14.62 20.12
C LEU A 143 12.90 15.22 20.83
N ARG A 144 13.78 14.36 21.38
CA ARG A 144 15.01 14.78 22.07
C ARG A 144 16.27 14.65 21.20
N SER A 145 16.17 14.07 20.02
CA SER A 145 17.31 13.90 19.11
C SER A 145 17.65 15.21 18.40
N SER A 146 18.93 15.52 18.32
CA SER A 146 19.44 16.67 17.55
C SER A 146 19.31 16.50 16.03
N HIS A 147 19.23 15.26 15.55
CA HIS A 147 19.08 14.91 14.13
C HIS A 147 17.94 13.89 13.96
N PRO A 148 16.67 14.31 14.10
CA PRO A 148 15.56 13.37 13.99
C PRO A 148 15.40 12.92 12.55
N MET A 149 15.37 11.60 12.31
CA MET A 149 15.01 11.03 10.99
C MET A 149 13.60 11.45 10.57
N LEU A 150 12.70 11.62 11.53
CA LEU A 150 11.32 12.09 11.39
C LEU A 150 11.21 13.51 11.97
N PRO A 151 11.16 14.55 11.14
CA PRO A 151 10.94 15.90 11.65
C PRO A 151 9.45 16.07 11.98
N PHE A 152 9.12 15.93 13.26
CA PHE A 152 7.75 16.14 13.77
C PHE A 152 7.21 17.55 13.46
N GLU A 153 8.05 18.49 13.07
CA GLU A 153 7.65 19.83 12.64
C GLU A 153 6.69 19.80 11.43
N PHE A 154 6.84 18.84 10.52
CA PHE A 154 5.95 18.69 9.37
C PHE A 154 4.52 18.34 9.80
N PHE A 155 4.38 17.57 10.89
CA PHE A 155 3.05 17.21 11.42
C PHE A 155 2.32 18.37 12.10
N LYS A 156 2.99 19.49 12.37
CA LYS A 156 2.32 20.73 12.82
C LYS A 156 1.57 21.41 11.66
N ARG A 157 1.91 21.08 10.42
CA ARG A 157 1.26 21.66 9.23
C ARG A 157 0.07 20.82 8.83
N LYS A 158 -1.10 21.44 8.79
CA LYS A 158 -2.37 20.77 8.44
C LYS A 158 -2.33 20.14 7.04
N ASP A 159 -1.66 20.79 6.08
CA ASP A 159 -1.53 20.33 4.70
C ASP A 159 -0.76 19.01 4.62
N PHE A 160 0.36 18.93 5.33
CA PHE A 160 1.20 17.73 5.40
C PHE A 160 0.47 16.61 6.15
N THR A 161 0.02 16.89 7.37
CA THR A 161 -0.64 15.90 8.23
C THR A 161 -1.92 15.36 7.59
N GLY A 162 -2.72 16.23 6.97
CA GLY A 162 -3.94 15.82 6.29
C GLY A 162 -3.66 14.92 5.09
N SER A 163 -2.67 15.26 4.28
CA SER A 163 -2.28 14.45 3.12
C SER A 163 -1.63 13.13 3.55
N PHE A 164 -0.79 13.15 4.60
CA PHE A 164 -0.17 11.96 5.18
C PHE A 164 -1.24 10.97 5.72
N VAL A 165 -2.17 11.48 6.51
CA VAL A 165 -3.26 10.67 7.07
C VAL A 165 -4.19 10.17 5.96
N ALA A 166 -4.52 11.01 4.98
CA ALA A 166 -5.33 10.59 3.84
C ALA A 166 -4.64 9.49 3.01
N LEU A 167 -3.33 9.60 2.78
CA LEU A 167 -2.55 8.55 2.13
C LEU A 167 -2.52 7.28 2.96
N MET A 168 -2.26 7.37 4.26
CA MET A 168 -2.25 6.22 5.16
C MET A 168 -3.60 5.51 5.20
N LEU A 169 -4.71 6.26 5.30
CA LEU A 169 -6.06 5.70 5.24
C LEU A 169 -6.38 5.09 3.89
N LEU A 170 -5.94 5.70 2.79
CA LEU A 170 -6.06 5.11 1.46
C LEU A 170 -5.25 3.83 1.36
N MET A 171 -4.04 3.80 1.91
CA MET A 171 -3.19 2.60 1.89
C MET A 171 -3.68 1.51 2.84
N LEU A 172 -4.30 1.89 3.96
CA LEU A 172 -5.05 0.98 4.80
C LEU A 172 -6.18 0.31 4.00
N MET A 173 -6.80 1.05 3.07
CA MET A 173 -7.76 0.54 2.11
C MET A 173 -7.13 -0.34 1.02
N LEU A 174 -5.94 0.05 0.53
CA LEU A 174 -5.13 -0.74 -0.41
C LEU A 174 -4.46 -1.94 0.28
N GLY A 175 -4.31 -1.94 1.58
CA GLY A 175 -4.07 -3.09 2.43
C GLY A 175 -5.20 -4.12 2.32
N MET A 176 -6.29 -3.73 1.64
CA MET A 176 -7.20 -4.61 0.94
C MET A 176 -6.56 -5.41 -0.22
N VAL A 177 -5.25 -5.46 -0.34
CA VAL A 177 -4.54 -6.60 -0.97
C VAL A 177 -4.94 -7.89 -0.24
N GLY A 178 -5.28 -7.83 1.06
CA GLY A 178 -6.06 -8.87 1.73
C GLY A 178 -7.42 -9.13 1.05
N VAL A 179 -8.10 -8.13 0.51
CA VAL A 179 -9.31 -8.30 -0.27
C VAL A 179 -9.05 -9.01 -1.59
N PHE A 180 -7.96 -8.72 -2.29
CA PHE A 180 -7.59 -9.49 -3.48
C PHE A 180 -7.28 -10.95 -3.14
N PHE A 181 -6.72 -11.22 -1.96
CA PHE A 181 -6.55 -12.57 -1.46
C PHE A 181 -7.91 -13.26 -1.23
N PHE A 182 -8.84 -12.61 -0.55
CA PHE A 182 -10.19 -13.16 -0.35
C PHE A 182 -11.01 -13.23 -1.64
N LEU A 183 -10.88 -12.26 -2.55
CA LEU A 183 -11.49 -12.33 -3.87
C LEU A 183 -10.96 -13.50 -4.70
N THR A 184 -9.66 -13.80 -4.59
CA THR A 184 -9.09 -14.97 -5.24
C THR A 184 -9.68 -16.26 -4.68
N GLN A 185 -9.88 -16.36 -3.36
CA GLN A 185 -10.57 -17.47 -2.74
C GLN A 185 -12.04 -17.53 -3.18
N PHE A 186 -12.74 -16.42 -3.22
CA PHE A 186 -14.11 -16.35 -3.73
C PHE A 186 -14.21 -16.90 -5.16
N PHE A 187 -13.36 -16.47 -6.08
CA PHE A 187 -13.39 -16.97 -7.46
C PHE A 187 -13.02 -18.44 -7.57
N GLN A 188 -12.01 -18.90 -6.82
CA GLN A 188 -11.51 -20.26 -6.96
C GLN A 188 -12.26 -21.27 -6.10
N LEU A 189 -12.52 -20.98 -4.82
CA LEU A 189 -13.10 -21.92 -3.88
C LEU A 189 -14.63 -21.87 -3.88
N VAL A 190 -15.21 -20.66 -3.93
CA VAL A 190 -16.68 -20.50 -3.91
C VAL A 190 -17.26 -20.70 -5.32
N GLN A 191 -16.70 -20.05 -6.34
CA GLN A 191 -17.23 -20.13 -7.72
C GLN A 191 -16.60 -21.24 -8.56
N GLY A 192 -15.62 -21.99 -8.06
CA GLY A 192 -14.95 -23.08 -8.79
C GLY A 192 -14.21 -22.62 -10.05
N ARG A 193 -13.80 -21.35 -10.14
CA ARG A 193 -13.07 -20.80 -11.30
C ARG A 193 -11.62 -21.25 -11.27
N SER A 194 -11.00 -21.39 -12.45
CA SER A 194 -9.56 -21.65 -12.54
C SER A 194 -8.74 -20.46 -12.01
N ALA A 195 -7.51 -20.74 -11.60
CA ALA A 195 -6.60 -19.69 -11.09
C ALA A 195 -6.31 -18.63 -12.16
N LEU A 196 -6.27 -19.00 -13.44
CA LEU A 196 -6.13 -18.06 -14.56
C LEU A 196 -7.32 -17.10 -14.65
N VAL A 197 -8.55 -17.62 -14.58
CA VAL A 197 -9.78 -16.80 -14.63
C VAL A 197 -9.83 -15.86 -13.43
N ALA A 198 -9.51 -16.33 -12.24
CA ALA A 198 -9.41 -15.50 -11.04
C ALA A 198 -8.38 -14.39 -11.21
N GLY A 199 -7.20 -14.70 -11.74
CA GLY A 199 -6.14 -13.72 -12.03
C GLY A 199 -6.57 -12.68 -13.07
N LEU A 200 -7.22 -13.11 -14.16
CA LEU A 200 -7.73 -12.21 -15.19
C LEU A 200 -8.85 -11.29 -14.67
N ALA A 201 -9.70 -11.80 -13.76
CA ALA A 201 -10.74 -11.00 -13.12
C ALA A 201 -10.18 -9.81 -12.30
N LEU A 202 -8.92 -9.89 -11.85
CA LEU A 202 -8.25 -8.81 -11.12
C LEU A 202 -7.59 -7.78 -12.04
N THR A 203 -7.37 -8.07 -13.33
CA THR A 203 -6.63 -7.18 -14.24
C THR A 203 -7.28 -5.81 -14.48
N PRO A 204 -8.62 -5.60 -14.37
CA PRO A 204 -9.22 -4.27 -14.56
C PRO A 204 -8.65 -3.21 -13.62
N VAL A 205 -8.15 -3.59 -12.42
CA VAL A 205 -7.58 -2.64 -11.45
C VAL A 205 -6.44 -1.84 -12.06
N ALA A 206 -5.53 -2.48 -12.77
CA ALA A 206 -4.36 -1.80 -13.32
C ALA A 206 -4.72 -0.84 -14.46
N ALA A 207 -5.60 -1.26 -15.38
CA ALA A 207 -6.06 -0.42 -16.46
C ALA A 207 -6.78 0.83 -15.93
N THR A 208 -7.67 0.66 -14.96
CA THR A 208 -8.43 1.76 -14.38
C THR A 208 -7.58 2.65 -13.46
N MET A 209 -6.55 2.11 -12.78
CA MET A 209 -5.57 2.92 -12.05
C MET A 209 -4.79 3.85 -12.99
N MET A 210 -4.35 3.34 -14.15
CA MET A 210 -3.69 4.18 -15.16
C MET A 210 -4.61 5.27 -15.68
N MET A 211 -5.88 4.95 -15.97
CA MET A 211 -6.89 5.93 -16.37
C MET A 211 -7.09 6.98 -15.26
N GLY A 212 -7.23 6.56 -14.02
CA GLY A 212 -7.39 7.42 -12.86
C GLY A 212 -6.23 8.39 -12.68
N ALA A 213 -4.99 7.92 -12.80
CA ALA A 213 -3.79 8.77 -12.75
C ALA A 213 -3.79 9.81 -13.87
N GLY A 214 -4.16 9.42 -15.10
CA GLY A 214 -4.30 10.34 -16.23
C GLY A 214 -5.42 11.37 -16.03
N ILE A 215 -6.52 11.01 -15.37
CA ILE A 215 -7.60 11.95 -15.01
C ILE A 215 -7.10 12.92 -13.94
N ALA A 216 -6.41 12.43 -12.89
CA ALA A 216 -5.91 13.24 -11.79
C ALA A 216 -4.96 14.35 -12.29
N THR A 217 -4.02 14.04 -13.19
CA THR A 217 -3.08 15.02 -13.76
C THR A 217 -3.78 16.19 -14.46
N LYS A 218 -4.96 15.97 -15.05
CA LYS A 218 -5.77 17.00 -15.72
C LYS A 218 -6.75 17.68 -14.74
N ALA A 219 -7.21 16.99 -13.72
CA ALA A 219 -8.23 17.48 -12.78
C ALA A 219 -7.62 18.32 -11.65
N VAL A 220 -6.46 17.93 -11.11
CA VAL A 220 -5.81 18.64 -9.99
C VAL A 220 -5.53 20.12 -10.30
N PRO A 221 -4.98 20.51 -11.46
CA PRO A 221 -4.75 21.92 -11.78
C PRO A 221 -6.03 22.76 -11.85
N LYS A 222 -7.16 22.13 -12.21
CA LYS A 222 -8.47 22.82 -12.41
C LYS A 222 -9.28 22.90 -11.14
N MET A 223 -9.35 21.80 -10.40
CA MET A 223 -10.28 21.62 -9.27
C MET A 223 -9.58 21.67 -7.90
N GLY A 224 -8.26 21.56 -7.89
CA GLY A 224 -7.44 21.44 -6.69
C GLY A 224 -7.42 20.01 -6.11
N PRO A 225 -6.42 19.69 -5.30
CA PRO A 225 -6.18 18.33 -4.79
C PRO A 225 -7.33 17.85 -3.91
N LYS A 226 -7.91 18.71 -3.07
CA LYS A 226 -9.01 18.37 -2.16
C LYS A 226 -10.21 17.76 -2.88
N LEU A 227 -10.71 18.42 -3.93
CA LEU A 227 -11.88 17.94 -4.67
C LEU A 227 -11.58 16.64 -5.41
N VAL A 228 -10.37 16.50 -5.97
CA VAL A 228 -9.97 15.27 -6.65
C VAL A 228 -9.92 14.09 -5.67
N ILE A 229 -9.36 14.27 -4.47
CA ILE A 229 -9.33 13.24 -3.42
C ILE A 229 -10.74 12.87 -2.95
N MET A 230 -11.63 13.85 -2.80
CA MET A 230 -13.02 13.58 -2.40
C MET A 230 -13.79 12.80 -3.48
N ILE A 231 -13.67 13.20 -4.75
CA ILE A 231 -14.32 12.51 -5.88
C ILE A 231 -13.78 11.09 -6.01
N SER A 232 -12.47 10.91 -5.96
CA SER A 232 -11.85 9.59 -6.03
C SER A 232 -12.25 8.70 -4.85
N GLY A 233 -12.35 9.27 -3.64
CA GLY A 233 -12.88 8.57 -2.47
C GLY A 233 -14.32 8.09 -2.66
N VAL A 234 -15.20 8.91 -3.24
CA VAL A 234 -16.58 8.51 -3.57
C VAL A 234 -16.61 7.38 -4.60
N ILE A 235 -15.72 7.41 -5.60
CA ILE A 235 -15.61 6.32 -6.58
C ILE A 235 -15.15 5.01 -5.91
N ILE A 236 -14.15 5.08 -5.01
CA ILE A 236 -13.71 3.92 -4.21
C ILE A 236 -14.87 3.40 -3.37
N LEU A 237 -15.57 4.29 -2.67
CA LEU A 237 -16.72 3.95 -1.84
C LEU A 237 -17.80 3.21 -2.64
N ALA A 238 -18.12 3.69 -3.85
CA ALA A 238 -19.04 3.01 -4.74
C ALA A 238 -18.56 1.61 -5.09
N GLY A 239 -17.26 1.42 -5.37
CA GLY A 239 -16.67 0.10 -5.59
C GLY A 239 -16.83 -0.82 -4.38
N MET A 240 -16.60 -0.32 -3.16
CA MET A 240 -16.77 -1.10 -1.94
C MET A 240 -18.23 -1.51 -1.69
N VAL A 241 -19.16 -0.61 -1.96
CA VAL A 241 -20.60 -0.90 -1.87
C VAL A 241 -21.00 -1.97 -2.90
N VAL A 242 -20.49 -1.93 -4.13
CA VAL A 242 -20.73 -2.99 -5.11
C VAL A 242 -20.14 -4.32 -4.64
N PHE A 243 -18.93 -4.32 -4.06
CA PHE A 243 -18.35 -5.53 -3.47
C PHE A 243 -19.21 -6.12 -2.35
N SER A 244 -19.82 -5.30 -1.51
CA SER A 244 -20.66 -5.77 -0.40
C SER A 244 -22.00 -6.39 -0.85
N THR A 245 -22.29 -6.41 -2.14
CA THR A 245 -23.50 -7.02 -2.70
C THR A 245 -23.24 -8.34 -3.42
N ILE A 246 -22.01 -8.87 -3.37
CA ILE A 246 -21.69 -10.14 -4.03
C ILE A 246 -22.35 -11.31 -3.28
N GLY A 247 -22.85 -12.28 -4.05
CA GLY A 247 -23.38 -13.56 -3.56
C GLY A 247 -22.61 -14.72 -4.21
N VAL A 248 -22.87 -15.94 -3.77
CA VAL A 248 -22.18 -17.14 -4.26
C VAL A 248 -22.25 -17.25 -5.79
N GLU A 249 -23.44 -17.00 -6.38
CA GLU A 249 -23.67 -17.10 -7.82
C GLU A 249 -23.52 -15.78 -8.58
N THR A 250 -22.96 -14.75 -7.95
CA THR A 250 -22.83 -13.44 -8.60
C THR A 250 -22.03 -13.54 -9.89
N ALA A 251 -22.55 -12.94 -10.96
CA ALA A 251 -21.90 -12.91 -12.26
C ALA A 251 -20.54 -12.21 -12.18
N LEU A 252 -19.53 -12.74 -12.86
CA LEU A 252 -18.13 -12.32 -12.79
C LEU A 252 -17.92 -10.80 -13.07
N TRP A 253 -18.76 -10.22 -13.93
CA TRP A 253 -18.66 -8.79 -14.26
C TRP A 253 -18.94 -7.85 -13.07
N VAL A 254 -19.69 -8.29 -12.05
CA VAL A 254 -20.02 -7.46 -10.87
C VAL A 254 -18.79 -7.19 -10.01
N PRO A 255 -18.04 -8.21 -9.52
CA PRO A 255 -16.79 -7.96 -8.83
C PRO A 255 -15.74 -7.28 -9.73
N MET A 256 -15.71 -7.56 -11.05
CA MET A 256 -14.83 -6.83 -11.98
C MET A 256 -15.16 -5.34 -12.07
N LEU A 257 -16.44 -4.96 -12.05
CA LEU A 257 -16.87 -3.57 -11.98
C LEU A 257 -16.41 -2.91 -10.67
N ALA A 258 -16.57 -3.59 -9.55
CA ALA A 258 -16.12 -3.09 -8.25
C ALA A 258 -14.59 -2.89 -8.22
N ILE A 259 -13.83 -3.83 -8.77
CA ILE A 259 -12.37 -3.73 -8.96
C ILE A 259 -12.01 -2.53 -9.85
N ALA A 260 -12.75 -2.33 -10.93
CA ALA A 260 -12.51 -1.21 -11.85
C ALA A 260 -12.78 0.15 -11.19
N LEU A 261 -13.87 0.29 -10.42
CA LEU A 261 -14.17 1.49 -9.65
C LEU A 261 -13.10 1.76 -8.60
N PHE A 262 -12.68 0.73 -7.85
CA PHE A 262 -11.60 0.82 -6.89
C PHE A 262 -10.30 1.30 -7.55
N GLY A 263 -9.89 0.66 -8.65
CA GLY A 263 -8.69 1.01 -9.39
C GLY A 263 -8.72 2.46 -9.90
N LEU A 264 -9.85 2.90 -10.46
CA LEU A 264 -10.04 4.27 -10.95
C LEU A 264 -9.84 5.30 -9.83
N GLY A 265 -10.51 5.09 -8.70
CA GLY A 265 -10.39 5.98 -7.55
C GLY A 265 -9.00 5.97 -6.93
N ALA A 266 -8.39 4.79 -6.74
CA ALA A 266 -7.03 4.67 -6.22
C ALA A 266 -6.00 5.34 -7.14
N GLY A 267 -6.15 5.16 -8.47
CA GLY A 267 -5.31 5.81 -9.47
C GLY A 267 -5.42 7.34 -9.46
N MET A 268 -6.59 7.88 -9.16
CA MET A 268 -6.76 9.34 -8.99
C MET A 268 -6.15 9.84 -7.67
N THR A 269 -6.30 9.09 -6.59
CA THR A 269 -5.89 9.54 -5.25
C THR A 269 -4.37 9.51 -5.08
N MET A 270 -3.70 8.42 -5.52
CA MET A 270 -2.26 8.20 -5.31
C MET A 270 -1.38 9.38 -5.72
N PRO A 271 -1.38 9.82 -7.00
CA PRO A 271 -0.55 10.94 -7.42
C PRO A 271 -0.96 12.24 -6.72
N THR A 272 -2.27 12.47 -6.52
CA THR A 272 -2.78 13.70 -5.92
C THR A 272 -2.31 13.88 -4.48
N VAL A 273 -2.33 12.82 -3.68
CA VAL A 273 -1.88 12.86 -2.28
C VAL A 273 -0.36 12.95 -2.20
N THR A 274 0.35 12.21 -3.05
CA THR A 274 1.82 12.27 -3.15
C THR A 274 2.28 13.70 -3.46
N ASP A 275 1.70 14.34 -4.47
CA ASP A 275 2.00 15.73 -4.82
C ASP A 275 1.69 16.69 -3.67
N SER A 276 0.58 16.46 -2.94
CA SER A 276 0.19 17.30 -1.81
C SER A 276 1.18 17.21 -0.64
N ILE A 277 1.70 16.00 -0.36
CA ILE A 277 2.74 15.80 0.65
C ILE A 277 4.05 16.49 0.21
N MET A 278 4.47 16.27 -1.03
CA MET A 278 5.71 16.83 -1.55
C MET A 278 5.67 18.37 -1.62
N ALA A 279 4.52 18.96 -1.98
CA ALA A 279 4.34 20.41 -1.98
C ALA A 279 4.40 21.03 -0.57
N ALA A 280 4.12 20.25 0.47
CA ALA A 280 4.19 20.70 1.87
C ALA A 280 5.60 20.59 2.49
N VAL A 281 6.57 20.01 1.77
CA VAL A 281 7.94 19.76 2.23
C VAL A 281 8.91 20.66 1.45
N PRO A 282 9.85 21.36 2.12
CA PRO A 282 10.89 22.14 1.46
C PRO A 282 11.75 21.29 0.51
N VAL A 283 12.22 21.87 -0.58
CA VAL A 283 13.07 21.17 -1.58
C VAL A 283 14.31 20.56 -0.93
N SER A 284 14.93 21.28 0.02
CA SER A 284 16.10 20.81 0.77
C SER A 284 15.84 19.54 1.61
N LYS A 285 14.56 19.22 1.89
CA LYS A 285 14.12 18.06 2.69
C LYS A 285 13.27 17.07 1.87
N ALA A 286 13.31 17.15 0.54
CA ALA A 286 12.49 16.29 -0.36
C ALA A 286 12.66 14.79 -0.11
N GLY A 287 13.87 14.32 0.24
CA GLY A 287 14.13 12.94 0.61
C GLY A 287 13.35 12.48 1.84
N ILE A 288 13.14 13.38 2.81
CA ILE A 288 12.30 13.09 3.99
C ILE A 288 10.84 12.99 3.58
N GLY A 289 10.37 13.89 2.70
CA GLY A 289 9.00 13.82 2.15
C GLY A 289 8.72 12.51 1.45
N SER A 290 9.64 12.03 0.62
CA SER A 290 9.53 10.73 -0.06
C SER A 290 9.49 9.58 0.94
N ALA A 291 10.39 9.56 1.94
CA ALA A 291 10.38 8.53 2.98
C ALA A 291 9.07 8.51 3.77
N MET A 292 8.44 9.68 3.99
CA MET A 292 7.14 9.77 4.66
C MET A 292 6.01 9.18 3.82
N ILE A 293 6.03 9.39 2.50
CA ILE A 293 5.08 8.79 1.57
C ILE A 293 5.20 7.28 1.61
N ASP A 294 6.42 6.75 1.52
CA ASP A 294 6.67 5.31 1.56
C ASP A 294 6.27 4.70 2.90
N LEU A 295 6.61 5.34 4.01
CA LEU A 295 6.20 4.92 5.35
C LEU A 295 4.67 4.87 5.49
N SER A 296 3.98 5.93 5.05
CA SER A 296 2.51 6.01 5.07
C SER A 296 1.87 4.88 4.26
N ARG A 297 2.45 4.57 3.10
CA ARG A 297 2.00 3.50 2.22
C ARG A 297 2.17 2.13 2.86
N GLU A 298 3.36 1.81 3.33
CA GLU A 298 3.67 0.49 3.91
C GLU A 298 2.89 0.24 5.21
N LEU A 299 2.80 1.26 6.08
CA LEU A 299 2.00 1.17 7.30
C LEU A 299 0.52 0.97 7.00
N GLY A 300 -0.01 1.74 6.05
CA GLY A 300 -1.40 1.62 5.63
C GLY A 300 -1.71 0.22 5.12
N ILE A 301 -0.88 -0.33 4.23
CA ILE A 301 -1.03 -1.69 3.69
C ILE A 301 -0.97 -2.73 4.82
N ALA A 302 0.05 -2.67 5.67
CA ALA A 302 0.23 -3.65 6.75
C ALA A 302 -0.96 -3.65 7.73
N LEU A 303 -1.40 -2.47 8.15
CA LEU A 303 -2.56 -2.33 9.04
C LEU A 303 -3.86 -2.75 8.35
N GLY A 304 -4.02 -2.42 7.06
CA GLY A 304 -5.20 -2.81 6.28
C GLY A 304 -5.35 -4.31 6.16
N VAL A 305 -4.28 -5.02 5.79
CA VAL A 305 -4.26 -6.49 5.72
C VAL A 305 -4.55 -7.09 7.10
N ALA A 306 -3.93 -6.56 8.17
CA ALA A 306 -4.12 -7.08 9.51
C ALA A 306 -5.56 -6.89 10.00
N ILE A 307 -6.12 -5.67 9.88
CA ILE A 307 -7.46 -5.33 10.40
C ILE A 307 -8.54 -6.06 9.60
N LEU A 308 -8.54 -5.92 8.27
CA LEU A 308 -9.59 -6.49 7.44
C LEU A 308 -9.47 -8.00 7.32
N GLY A 309 -8.23 -8.51 7.25
CA GLY A 309 -7.96 -9.93 7.22
C GLY A 309 -8.45 -10.63 8.49
N SER A 310 -8.12 -10.07 9.68
CA SER A 310 -8.58 -10.64 10.94
C SER A 310 -10.08 -10.49 11.14
N LEU A 311 -10.70 -9.39 10.66
CA LEU A 311 -12.15 -9.19 10.72
C LEU A 311 -12.88 -10.27 9.91
N VAL A 312 -12.53 -10.44 8.64
CA VAL A 312 -13.18 -11.44 7.77
C VAL A 312 -12.94 -12.84 8.27
N ALA A 313 -11.71 -13.18 8.68
CA ALA A 313 -11.40 -14.50 9.21
C ALA A 313 -12.16 -14.80 10.52
N SER A 314 -12.27 -13.83 11.44
CA SER A 314 -13.00 -14.03 12.70
C SER A 314 -14.51 -14.17 12.50
N LEU A 315 -15.10 -13.38 11.60
CA LEU A 315 -16.52 -13.50 11.23
C LEU A 315 -16.79 -14.86 10.60
N TYR A 316 -16.01 -15.23 9.58
CA TYR A 316 -16.16 -16.51 8.93
C TYR A 316 -16.06 -17.69 9.91
N ARG A 317 -15.05 -17.68 10.80
CA ARG A 317 -14.87 -18.74 11.80
C ARG A 317 -16.03 -18.81 12.79
N SER A 318 -16.53 -17.67 13.27
CA SER A 318 -17.67 -17.61 14.18
C SER A 318 -18.93 -18.16 13.52
N ASP A 319 -19.26 -17.62 12.36
CA ASP A 319 -20.52 -17.90 11.67
C ASP A 319 -20.57 -19.33 11.10
N VAL A 320 -19.43 -19.84 10.58
CA VAL A 320 -19.32 -21.22 10.11
C VAL A 320 -19.45 -22.22 11.26
N LYS A 321 -18.92 -21.88 12.43
CA LYS A 321 -19.07 -22.72 13.61
C LYS A 321 -20.53 -22.86 14.02
N ASP A 322 -21.25 -21.75 14.07
CA ASP A 322 -22.67 -21.73 14.41
C ASP A 322 -23.54 -22.41 13.33
N ALA A 323 -23.19 -22.23 12.06
CA ALA A 323 -23.96 -22.76 10.92
C ALA A 323 -23.75 -24.27 10.68
N LEU A 324 -22.58 -24.81 11.00
CA LEU A 324 -22.25 -26.23 10.84
C LEU A 324 -22.37 -27.04 12.14
N ASP A 325 -22.75 -26.40 13.25
CA ASP A 325 -22.97 -27.12 14.52
C ASP A 325 -24.07 -28.16 14.37
N GLY A 326 -23.79 -29.39 14.79
CA GLY A 326 -24.67 -30.52 14.62
C GLY A 326 -24.72 -31.16 13.22
N LEU A 327 -24.12 -30.53 12.19
CA LEU A 327 -23.95 -31.12 10.85
C LEU A 327 -22.65 -31.90 10.72
N LEU A 328 -21.62 -31.48 11.40
CA LEU A 328 -20.27 -32.06 11.38
C LEU A 328 -19.72 -32.28 12.79
N PRO A 329 -18.76 -33.23 12.97
CA PRO A 329 -18.00 -33.34 14.20
C PRO A 329 -17.24 -32.02 14.48
N THR A 330 -17.08 -31.64 15.75
CA THR A 330 -16.47 -30.38 16.18
C THR A 330 -15.09 -30.14 15.55
N GLU A 331 -14.26 -31.17 15.44
CA GLU A 331 -12.93 -31.07 14.81
C GLU A 331 -13.02 -30.71 13.31
N ALA A 332 -14.01 -31.23 12.60
CA ALA A 332 -14.24 -30.90 11.20
C ALA A 332 -14.76 -29.45 11.05
N VAL A 333 -15.65 -29.01 11.95
CA VAL A 333 -16.15 -27.62 12.00
C VAL A 333 -14.98 -26.64 12.23
N GLU A 334 -14.10 -26.94 13.19
CA GLU A 334 -12.91 -26.13 13.43
C GLU A 334 -11.99 -26.07 12.21
N THR A 335 -11.75 -27.20 11.55
CA THR A 335 -10.93 -27.28 10.33
C THR A 335 -11.49 -26.43 9.19
N VAL A 336 -12.81 -26.47 8.94
CA VAL A 336 -13.46 -25.62 7.94
C VAL A 336 -13.41 -24.16 8.36
N GLY A 337 -13.63 -23.86 9.63
CA GLY A 337 -13.58 -22.50 10.18
C GLY A 337 -12.18 -21.86 10.09
N ASP A 338 -11.13 -22.64 10.17
CA ASP A 338 -9.76 -22.15 10.00
C ASP A 338 -9.44 -21.78 8.55
N SER A 339 -10.01 -22.48 7.60
CA SER A 339 -9.79 -22.20 6.17
C SER A 339 -10.87 -22.79 5.27
N LEU A 340 -11.49 -21.96 4.44
CA LEU A 340 -12.39 -22.44 3.38
C LEU A 340 -11.69 -23.45 2.45
N GLY A 341 -10.38 -23.35 2.27
CA GLY A 341 -9.60 -24.28 1.44
C GLY A 341 -9.59 -25.73 1.95
N SER A 342 -9.86 -25.96 3.23
CA SER A 342 -9.96 -27.30 3.83
C SER A 342 -11.31 -28.01 3.54
N LEU A 343 -12.30 -27.27 3.05
CA LEU A 343 -13.66 -27.75 2.82
C LEU A 343 -13.71 -29.00 1.95
N GLY A 344 -12.95 -29.04 0.85
CA GLY A 344 -12.88 -30.20 -0.03
C GLY A 344 -12.37 -31.47 0.65
N ALA A 345 -11.40 -31.35 1.56
CA ALA A 345 -10.88 -32.47 2.32
C ALA A 345 -11.91 -33.02 3.33
N VAL A 346 -12.65 -32.12 4.00
CA VAL A 346 -13.69 -32.50 4.97
C VAL A 346 -14.87 -33.13 4.27
N THR A 347 -15.34 -32.54 3.16
CA THR A 347 -16.52 -33.03 2.43
C THR A 347 -16.28 -34.34 1.67
N SER A 348 -15.02 -34.66 1.33
CA SER A 348 -14.67 -35.92 0.62
C SER A 348 -15.04 -37.19 1.39
N GLY A 349 -15.22 -37.13 2.71
CA GLY A 349 -15.59 -38.22 3.58
C GLY A 349 -17.11 -38.30 3.89
N LEU A 350 -17.91 -37.39 3.34
CA LEU A 350 -19.36 -37.31 3.64
C LEU A 350 -20.20 -37.94 2.54
N GLU A 351 -21.47 -38.29 2.89
CA GLU A 351 -22.47 -38.60 1.90
C GLU A 351 -22.76 -37.43 0.96
N PRO A 352 -23.06 -37.66 -0.34
CA PRO A 352 -23.15 -36.59 -1.34
C PRO A 352 -24.07 -35.43 -0.94
N ASP A 353 -25.24 -35.72 -0.38
CA ASP A 353 -26.21 -34.69 0.03
C ASP A 353 -25.72 -33.87 1.22
N ALA A 354 -25.05 -34.50 2.18
CA ALA A 354 -24.42 -33.81 3.32
C ALA A 354 -23.24 -32.95 2.85
N ALA A 355 -22.43 -33.47 1.93
CA ALA A 355 -21.32 -32.74 1.34
C ALA A 355 -21.77 -31.48 0.61
N LEU A 356 -22.87 -31.55 -0.17
CA LEU A 356 -23.47 -30.40 -0.84
C LEU A 356 -23.97 -29.36 0.16
N THR A 357 -24.71 -29.78 1.18
CA THR A 357 -25.23 -28.87 2.22
C THR A 357 -24.12 -28.15 2.96
N VAL A 358 -23.09 -28.89 3.39
CA VAL A 358 -21.92 -28.30 4.08
C VAL A 358 -21.19 -27.30 3.18
N THR A 359 -21.04 -27.64 1.90
CA THR A 359 -20.37 -26.76 0.93
C THR A 359 -21.17 -25.47 0.70
N GLU A 360 -22.48 -25.57 0.53
CA GLU A 360 -23.34 -24.41 0.33
C GLU A 360 -23.33 -23.47 1.55
N VAL A 361 -23.47 -24.04 2.75
CA VAL A 361 -23.43 -23.29 4.01
C VAL A 361 -22.07 -22.60 4.19
N ALA A 362 -20.96 -23.31 4.02
CA ALA A 362 -19.63 -22.74 4.18
C ALA A 362 -19.35 -21.62 3.15
N ASN A 363 -19.76 -21.82 1.89
CA ASN A 363 -19.60 -20.81 0.85
C ASN A 363 -20.43 -19.55 1.12
N GLN A 364 -21.71 -19.72 1.55
CA GLN A 364 -22.56 -18.59 1.89
C GLN A 364 -21.99 -17.81 3.07
N THR A 365 -21.59 -18.49 4.14
CA THR A 365 -21.00 -17.89 5.34
C THR A 365 -19.71 -17.10 5.00
N PHE A 366 -18.88 -17.65 4.10
CA PHE A 366 -17.69 -16.95 3.63
C PHE A 366 -18.02 -15.67 2.86
N VAL A 367 -19.01 -15.71 1.98
CA VAL A 367 -19.47 -14.56 1.21
C VAL A 367 -20.07 -13.49 2.13
N ASP A 368 -20.84 -13.88 3.14
CA ASP A 368 -21.41 -12.95 4.11
C ASP A 368 -20.33 -12.26 4.95
N ALA A 369 -19.32 -12.99 5.41
CA ALA A 369 -18.15 -12.44 6.09
C ALA A 369 -17.38 -11.46 5.19
N LEU A 370 -17.21 -11.79 3.90
CA LEU A 370 -16.62 -10.90 2.91
C LEU A 370 -17.41 -9.59 2.74
N ASN A 371 -18.73 -9.69 2.62
CA ASN A 371 -19.61 -8.54 2.45
C ASN A 371 -19.52 -7.58 3.64
N ILE A 372 -19.45 -8.11 4.87
CA ILE A 372 -19.22 -7.31 6.08
C ILE A 372 -17.84 -6.67 6.04
N GLY A 373 -16.81 -7.40 5.62
CA GLY A 373 -15.46 -6.87 5.43
C GLY A 373 -15.43 -5.70 4.44
N PHE A 374 -16.15 -5.80 3.32
CA PHE A 374 -16.25 -4.72 2.34
C PHE A 374 -17.03 -3.51 2.88
N LEU A 375 -18.09 -3.73 3.68
CA LEU A 375 -18.80 -2.63 4.36
C LEU A 375 -17.91 -1.92 5.39
N ALA A 376 -17.14 -2.68 6.16
CA ALA A 376 -16.16 -2.10 7.08
C ALA A 376 -15.13 -1.24 6.31
N ALA A 377 -14.63 -1.74 5.19
CA ALA A 377 -13.76 -0.99 4.31
C ALA A 377 -14.43 0.28 3.77
N ALA A 378 -15.69 0.21 3.35
CA ALA A 378 -16.47 1.36 2.91
C ALA A 378 -16.57 2.43 4.01
N ALA A 379 -16.78 2.01 5.27
CA ALA A 379 -16.80 2.93 6.41
C ALA A 379 -15.46 3.66 6.60
N PHE A 380 -14.34 2.95 6.48
CA PHE A 380 -13.01 3.58 6.53
C PHE A 380 -12.78 4.56 5.36
N VAL A 381 -13.23 4.23 4.13
CA VAL A 381 -13.20 5.19 3.01
C VAL A 381 -14.02 6.43 3.33
N GLY A 382 -15.20 6.27 3.91
CA GLY A 382 -16.03 7.38 4.38
C GLY A 382 -15.27 8.28 5.35
N VAL A 383 -14.58 7.70 6.34
CA VAL A 383 -13.73 8.44 7.28
C VAL A 383 -12.59 9.16 6.56
N ALA A 384 -11.92 8.49 5.59
CA ALA A 384 -10.85 9.11 4.81
C ALA A 384 -11.34 10.32 3.99
N ILE A 385 -12.54 10.24 3.40
CA ILE A 385 -13.18 11.36 2.69
C ILE A 385 -13.46 12.50 3.66
N LEU A 386 -13.99 12.23 4.86
CA LEU A 386 -14.26 13.24 5.87
C LEU A 386 -12.97 13.91 6.35
N VAL A 387 -11.92 13.14 6.62
CA VAL A 387 -10.59 13.68 6.99
C VAL A 387 -10.06 14.57 5.86
N ALA A 388 -10.11 14.11 4.61
CA ALA A 388 -9.70 14.90 3.47
C ALA A 388 -10.53 16.20 3.33
N ALA A 389 -11.84 16.12 3.57
CA ALA A 389 -12.75 17.28 3.52
C ALA A 389 -12.43 18.32 4.59
N VAL A 390 -12.01 17.90 5.79
CA VAL A 390 -11.73 18.81 6.91
C VAL A 390 -10.30 19.32 6.89
N VAL A 391 -9.33 18.45 6.64
CA VAL A 391 -7.92 18.74 6.88
C VAL A 391 -7.20 19.23 5.63
N ILE A 392 -7.54 18.74 4.43
CA ILE A 392 -6.86 19.16 3.20
C ILE A 392 -7.39 20.54 2.75
N PRO A 393 -6.53 21.55 2.57
CA PRO A 393 -6.95 22.86 2.07
C PRO A 393 -7.33 22.80 0.59
N ARG A 394 -8.17 23.73 0.15
CA ARG A 394 -8.65 23.79 -1.24
C ARG A 394 -7.54 24.07 -2.25
N ARG A 395 -6.49 24.78 -1.85
CA ARG A 395 -5.28 25.05 -2.67
C ARG A 395 -4.06 24.67 -1.86
N ALA A 396 -3.22 23.80 -2.38
CA ALA A 396 -1.91 23.52 -1.81
C ALA A 396 -1.05 24.79 -1.88
N ARG A 397 -0.62 25.29 -0.74
CA ARG A 397 0.34 26.39 -0.66
C ARG A 397 1.73 25.77 -0.88
N SER A 398 2.26 25.88 -2.08
CA SER A 398 3.57 25.29 -2.39
C SER A 398 4.66 26.14 -1.75
N LEU A 399 5.36 25.59 -0.75
CA LEU A 399 6.58 26.20 -0.20
C LEU A 399 7.68 26.29 -1.26
N GLN A 400 7.64 25.45 -2.28
CA GLN A 400 8.58 25.46 -3.39
C GLN A 400 8.54 26.79 -4.17
N VAL A 401 7.33 27.38 -4.31
CA VAL A 401 7.20 28.69 -4.98
C VAL A 401 7.73 29.81 -4.08
N ASP A 402 7.44 29.75 -2.78
CA ASP A 402 7.90 30.76 -1.81
C ASP A 402 9.45 30.71 -1.65
N GLU A 403 10.08 29.51 -1.63
CA GLU A 403 11.54 29.35 -1.57
C GLU A 403 12.23 29.80 -2.88
N ASN A 404 11.65 29.45 -4.04
CA ASN A 404 12.19 29.90 -5.34
C ASN A 404 12.06 31.43 -5.52
N GLN A 405 10.97 32.02 -5.05
CA GLN A 405 10.79 33.47 -5.06
C GLN A 405 11.75 34.17 -4.09
N SER A 406 12.00 33.59 -2.92
CA SER A 406 12.97 34.12 -1.97
C SER A 406 14.39 34.01 -2.51
N GLN A 407 14.78 32.90 -3.12
CA GLN A 407 16.08 32.72 -3.75
C GLN A 407 16.28 33.60 -4.98
N ALA A 408 15.23 33.83 -5.77
CA ALA A 408 15.28 34.78 -6.89
C ALA A 408 15.45 36.23 -6.41
N ALA A 409 14.73 36.62 -5.34
CA ALA A 409 14.84 37.93 -4.73
C ALA A 409 16.23 38.17 -4.10
N ASP A 410 16.81 37.13 -3.46
CA ASP A 410 18.18 37.20 -2.91
C ASP A 410 19.24 37.24 -4.02
N SER A 411 19.02 36.58 -5.14
CA SER A 411 19.95 36.67 -6.29
C SER A 411 19.89 38.01 -7.03
N GLU A 412 18.72 38.66 -7.04
CA GLU A 412 18.57 40.03 -7.58
C GLU A 412 19.10 41.10 -6.63
N SER A 413 19.12 40.83 -5.33
CA SER A 413 19.64 41.77 -4.31
C SER A 413 21.13 41.72 -4.12
N THR A 414 21.84 40.75 -4.69
CA THR A 414 23.31 40.69 -4.66
C THR A 414 23.85 41.68 -5.70
N PRO A 415 24.46 42.81 -5.28
CA PRO A 415 25.00 43.74 -6.25
C PRO A 415 26.08 43.04 -7.06
N SER A 416 25.92 43.06 -8.39
CA SER A 416 26.96 42.64 -9.32
C SER A 416 28.18 43.49 -9.07
N PHE A 417 29.16 42.97 -8.35
CA PHE A 417 30.46 43.58 -8.25
C PHE A 417 31.18 43.40 -9.59
N ALA A 418 30.83 44.25 -10.54
CA ALA A 418 31.56 44.37 -11.79
C ALA A 418 32.95 44.91 -11.40
N LEU A 419 33.94 44.05 -11.43
CA LEU A 419 35.33 44.47 -11.39
C LEU A 419 35.56 45.43 -12.55
N PRO A 420 36.11 46.63 -12.34
CA PRO A 420 36.47 47.51 -13.43
C PRO A 420 37.57 46.83 -14.26
N VAL A 421 37.27 46.53 -15.50
CA VAL A 421 38.27 46.17 -16.51
C VAL A 421 38.90 47.49 -16.94
N ASP A 422 39.98 47.86 -16.23
CA ASP A 422 40.87 48.87 -16.76
C ASP A 422 42.33 48.47 -16.44
N LEU A 423 43.06 48.45 -17.50
CA LEU A 423 44.52 48.54 -17.68
C LEU A 423 45.07 47.37 -18.55
N ALA A 424 44.83 47.52 -19.86
CA ALA A 424 45.81 46.98 -20.82
C ALA A 424 47.01 47.96 -20.89
N PRO A 425 48.25 47.53 -20.70
CA PRO A 425 49.38 48.34 -21.01
C PRO A 425 49.56 48.39 -22.56
N SER A 426 49.56 49.61 -23.07
CA SER A 426 50.04 49.98 -24.40
C SER A 426 51.50 49.51 -24.57
N ALA A 427 51.70 48.61 -25.56
CA ALA A 427 53.04 48.35 -26.06
C ALA A 427 53.28 49.33 -27.20
N ALA A 428 54.17 50.27 -26.93
CA ALA A 428 54.89 50.96 -27.95
C ALA A 428 56.40 50.61 -27.79
N ASP A 429 56.97 50.29 -28.96
CA ASP A 429 58.36 50.05 -29.39
C ASP A 429 58.73 48.56 -29.54
#